data_3565616c015b385a0f32d592a690e402
#
_entry.id   3565616c015b385a0f32d592a690e402
#
_cell.length_a   1.000
_cell.length_b   1.000
_cell.length_c   1.000
_cell.angle_alpha   90.00
_cell.angle_beta   90.00
_cell.angle_gamma   90.00
#
_symmetry.space_group_name_H-M   'P 1'
#
loop_
_entity.id
_entity.type
_entity.pdbx_description
1 polymer ?
#
loop_
_entity_poly.entity_id
_entity_poly.type
_entity_poly.pdbx_seq_one_letter_code
_entity_poly.pdbx_strand_id
1 'polypeptide(L)'
;MAKVGDKFSRKEIYVPQMLMAAKAMNSAMAHLKPFFQSGETKRKGKFIVGTVAGDLHDIGKNLVAMMIEGGGWEVIDLGVDVGTDKFLNALDANPGAVIGLSALLTTTMENMKHTVSAIKEKHSDSKILVGGAPVTMEYCQKIGADFYSPDPQGAVNYLKALVS
;
A
#
# COMPACT_ATOMS: atom_id res chain seq x y z
N MET A 1 -0.86 13.73 8.06
CA MET A 1 -0.41 12.34 8.35
C MET A 1 1.11 12.20 8.50
N ALA A 2 1.97 12.89 7.74
CA ALA A 2 3.43 12.72 7.85
C ALA A 2 3.98 12.81 9.29
N LYS A 3 3.65 13.89 10.04
CA LYS A 3 4.08 14.03 11.45
C LYS A 3 3.58 12.90 12.36
N VAL A 4 2.41 12.31 12.07
CA VAL A 4 1.86 11.19 12.84
C VAL A 4 2.65 9.91 12.51
N GLY A 5 2.95 9.68 11.24
CA GLY A 5 3.78 8.56 10.81
C GLY A 5 5.19 8.61 11.39
N ASP A 6 5.84 9.78 11.38
CA ASP A 6 7.16 9.96 11.98
C ASP A 6 7.17 9.63 13.50
N LYS A 7 6.13 10.05 14.21
CA LYS A 7 5.97 9.72 15.63
C LYS A 7 5.76 8.22 15.85
N PHE A 8 5.00 7.57 14.98
CA PHE A 8 4.79 6.13 15.04
C PHE A 8 6.09 5.36 14.80
N SER A 9 6.86 5.70 13.76
CA SER A 9 8.15 5.06 13.46
C SER A 9 9.16 5.23 14.61
N ARG A 10 9.09 6.36 15.33
CA ARG A 10 9.91 6.62 16.54
C ARG A 10 9.34 6.01 17.82
N LYS A 11 8.22 5.24 17.73
CA LYS A 11 7.54 4.62 18.89
C LYS A 11 7.02 5.62 19.94
N GLU A 12 6.79 6.88 19.55
CA GLU A 12 6.20 7.93 20.40
C GLU A 12 4.67 7.81 20.50
N ILE A 13 4.05 7.17 19.51
CA ILE A 13 2.63 6.81 19.48
C ILE A 13 2.47 5.37 19.03
N TYR A 14 1.30 4.78 19.34
CA TYR A 14 0.97 3.39 19.04
C TYR A 14 -0.20 3.29 18.06
N VAL A 15 -0.53 2.06 17.63
CA VAL A 15 -1.59 1.79 16.64
C VAL A 15 -2.93 2.49 16.95
N PRO A 16 -3.44 2.52 18.21
CA PRO A 16 -4.70 3.22 18.48
C PRO A 16 -4.68 4.70 18.14
N GLN A 17 -3.62 5.42 18.51
CA GLN A 17 -3.49 6.86 18.18
C GLN A 17 -3.33 7.10 16.68
N MET A 18 -2.60 6.20 15.99
CA MET A 18 -2.47 6.20 14.55
C MET A 18 -3.84 6.05 13.86
N LEU A 19 -4.64 5.07 14.30
CA LEU A 19 -5.99 4.84 13.77
C LEU A 19 -6.93 6.02 14.00
N MET A 20 -6.87 6.66 15.18
CA MET A 20 -7.64 7.86 15.46
C MET A 20 -7.26 9.03 14.53
N ALA A 21 -5.96 9.26 14.33
CA ALA A 21 -5.48 10.30 13.44
C ALA A 21 -5.86 10.01 11.97
N ALA A 22 -5.77 8.75 11.54
CA ALA A 22 -6.18 8.32 10.21
C ALA A 22 -7.69 8.49 9.99
N LYS A 23 -8.52 8.14 10.99
CA LYS A 23 -9.98 8.35 10.93
C LYS A 23 -10.33 9.83 10.81
N ALA A 24 -9.67 10.70 11.58
CA ALA A 24 -9.86 12.14 11.48
C ALA A 24 -9.46 12.69 10.10
N MET A 25 -8.34 12.21 9.55
CA MET A 25 -7.89 12.57 8.19
C MET A 25 -8.89 12.12 7.13
N ASN A 26 -9.39 10.87 7.20
CA ASN A 26 -10.35 10.34 6.24
C ASN A 26 -11.68 11.11 6.28
N SER A 27 -12.12 11.52 7.47
CA SER A 27 -13.32 12.38 7.59
C SER A 27 -13.11 13.73 6.90
N ALA A 28 -11.94 14.34 7.07
CA ALA A 28 -11.59 15.59 6.37
C ALA A 28 -11.47 15.39 4.86
N MET A 29 -10.81 14.29 4.42
CA MET A 29 -10.64 13.97 3.00
C MET A 29 -11.97 13.68 2.29
N ALA A 30 -12.98 13.15 3.00
CA ALA A 30 -14.31 12.95 2.43
C ALA A 30 -14.94 14.25 1.89
N HIS A 31 -14.69 15.37 2.56
CA HIS A 31 -15.14 16.69 2.10
C HIS A 31 -14.34 17.21 0.89
N LEU A 32 -13.12 16.72 0.67
CA LEU A 32 -12.26 17.11 -0.44
C LEU A 32 -12.44 16.22 -1.68
N LYS A 33 -13.06 15.04 -1.55
CA LYS A 33 -13.28 14.10 -2.68
C LYS A 33 -13.92 14.75 -3.92
N PRO A 34 -14.97 15.60 -3.80
CA PRO A 34 -15.55 16.25 -4.97
C PRO A 34 -14.55 17.11 -5.76
N PHE A 35 -13.65 17.81 -5.06
CA PHE A 35 -12.63 18.67 -5.67
C PHE A 35 -11.53 17.87 -6.38
N PHE A 36 -11.22 16.67 -5.91
CA PHE A 36 -10.33 15.76 -6.62
C PHE A 36 -10.97 15.15 -7.87
N GLN A 37 -12.30 14.97 -7.86
CA GLN A 37 -13.05 14.47 -9.00
C GLN A 37 -13.28 15.51 -10.09
N SER A 38 -13.38 16.80 -9.71
CA SER A 38 -13.52 17.92 -10.66
C SER A 38 -12.24 18.25 -11.43
N GLY A 39 -11.10 17.60 -11.11
CA GLY A 39 -9.81 17.87 -11.73
C GLY A 39 -9.09 19.12 -11.23
N GLU A 40 -9.66 19.83 -10.25
CA GLU A 40 -9.05 21.03 -9.65
C GLU A 40 -7.78 20.74 -8.87
N THR A 41 -7.61 19.48 -8.40
CA THR A 41 -6.43 19.05 -7.67
C THR A 41 -5.87 17.76 -8.31
N LYS A 42 -4.60 17.77 -8.75
CA LYS A 42 -3.95 16.58 -9.29
C LYS A 42 -3.52 15.64 -8.15
N ARG A 43 -3.91 14.39 -8.23
CA ARG A 43 -3.35 13.33 -7.39
C ARG A 43 -1.90 13.04 -7.82
N LYS A 44 -1.06 12.62 -6.88
CA LYS A 44 0.36 12.33 -7.13
C LYS A 44 0.57 11.06 -7.95
N GLY A 45 -0.38 10.13 -7.90
CA GLY A 45 -0.35 8.85 -8.59
C GLY A 45 -1.44 7.93 -8.04
N LYS A 46 -1.42 6.68 -8.51
CA LYS A 46 -2.33 5.62 -8.05
C LYS A 46 -1.56 4.55 -7.28
N PHE A 47 -2.14 4.06 -6.21
CA PHE A 47 -1.60 2.98 -5.39
C PHE A 47 -2.66 1.89 -5.24
N ILE A 48 -2.40 0.72 -5.81
CA ILE A 48 -3.23 -0.47 -5.67
C ILE A 48 -2.73 -1.24 -4.45
N VAL A 49 -3.63 -1.67 -3.57
CA VAL A 49 -3.23 -2.44 -2.39
C VAL A 49 -4.20 -3.59 -2.13
N GLY A 50 -3.66 -4.70 -1.66
CA GLY A 50 -4.46 -5.85 -1.28
C GLY A 50 -3.69 -6.82 -0.37
N THR A 51 -4.42 -7.61 0.41
CA THR A 51 -3.87 -8.74 1.14
C THR A 51 -3.95 -9.98 0.24
N VAL A 52 -2.84 -10.68 0.09
CA VAL A 52 -2.71 -11.81 -0.85
C VAL A 52 -3.67 -12.95 -0.54
N ALA A 53 -3.91 -13.84 -1.51
CA ALA A 53 -4.79 -14.99 -1.39
C ALA A 53 -4.48 -15.85 -0.15
N GLY A 54 -5.53 -16.28 0.53
CA GLY A 54 -5.46 -17.08 1.75
C GLY A 54 -5.21 -16.28 3.02
N ASP A 55 -5.07 -14.94 2.94
CA ASP A 55 -4.83 -14.09 4.10
C ASP A 55 -5.98 -13.09 4.27
N LEU A 56 -6.54 -13.03 5.49
CA LEU A 56 -7.68 -12.17 5.81
C LEU A 56 -7.30 -10.97 6.70
N HIS A 57 -6.02 -10.79 6.99
CA HIS A 57 -5.55 -9.70 7.84
C HIS A 57 -5.47 -8.39 7.07
N ASP A 58 -6.10 -7.34 7.59
CA ASP A 58 -6.22 -6.06 6.90
C ASP A 58 -5.79 -4.83 7.70
N ILE A 59 -5.61 -4.94 9.01
CA ILE A 59 -5.32 -3.77 9.88
C ILE A 59 -4.07 -3.02 9.40
N GLY A 60 -2.97 -3.74 9.15
CA GLY A 60 -1.73 -3.13 8.66
C GLY A 60 -1.89 -2.53 7.27
N LYS A 61 -2.52 -3.27 6.36
CA LYS A 61 -2.84 -2.84 4.99
C LYS A 61 -3.68 -1.55 4.99
N ASN A 62 -4.75 -1.54 5.79
CA ASN A 62 -5.66 -0.39 5.87
C ASN A 62 -4.95 0.85 6.42
N LEU A 63 -4.04 0.67 7.39
CA LEU A 63 -3.24 1.76 7.92
C LEU A 63 -2.30 2.36 6.87
N VAL A 64 -1.63 1.52 6.08
CA VAL A 64 -0.81 1.94 4.94
C VAL A 64 -1.66 2.69 3.92
N ALA A 65 -2.81 2.13 3.52
CA ALA A 65 -3.74 2.72 2.57
C ALA A 65 -4.18 4.13 2.99
N MET A 66 -4.62 4.28 4.25
CA MET A 66 -5.04 5.57 4.82
C MET A 66 -3.93 6.61 4.83
N MET A 67 -2.70 6.21 5.16
CA MET A 67 -1.57 7.14 5.17
C MET A 67 -1.16 7.58 3.77
N ILE A 68 -1.20 6.69 2.80
CA ILE A 68 -0.89 6.97 1.39
C ILE A 68 -1.97 7.89 0.80
N GLU A 69 -3.27 7.63 1.08
CA GLU A 69 -4.36 8.50 0.65
C GLU A 69 -4.21 9.91 1.24
N GLY A 70 -3.89 10.00 2.54
CA GLY A 70 -3.57 11.26 3.22
C GLY A 70 -2.32 11.97 2.67
N GLY A 71 -1.46 11.26 1.95
CA GLY A 71 -0.31 11.76 1.22
C GLY A 71 -0.63 12.35 -0.16
N GLY A 72 -1.91 12.28 -0.60
CA GLY A 72 -2.39 12.81 -1.87
C GLY A 72 -2.39 11.82 -3.03
N TRP A 73 -2.30 10.51 -2.74
CA TRP A 73 -2.42 9.44 -3.73
C TRP A 73 -3.87 8.97 -3.87
N GLU A 74 -4.20 8.44 -5.03
CA GLU A 74 -5.42 7.66 -5.21
C GLU A 74 -5.16 6.22 -4.79
N VAL A 75 -5.90 5.74 -3.79
CA VAL A 75 -5.78 4.38 -3.29
C VAL A 75 -6.90 3.51 -3.84
N ILE A 76 -6.52 2.38 -4.43
CA ILE A 76 -7.40 1.34 -4.94
C ILE A 76 -7.21 0.12 -4.06
N ASP A 77 -8.07 -0.04 -3.06
CA ASP A 77 -8.01 -1.17 -2.13
C ASP A 77 -8.80 -2.36 -2.70
N LEU A 78 -8.10 -3.46 -2.96
CA LEU A 78 -8.68 -4.69 -3.47
C LEU A 78 -9.29 -5.57 -2.38
N GLY A 79 -9.04 -5.23 -1.11
CA GLY A 79 -9.52 -5.97 0.05
C GLY A 79 -8.54 -7.04 0.53
N VAL A 80 -9.10 -8.14 1.03
CA VAL A 80 -8.37 -9.31 1.56
C VAL A 80 -8.61 -10.53 0.68
N ASP A 81 -7.80 -11.57 0.86
CA ASP A 81 -7.90 -12.81 0.07
C ASP A 81 -7.91 -12.55 -1.44
N VAL A 82 -6.96 -11.73 -1.87
CA VAL A 82 -6.90 -11.24 -3.25
C VAL A 82 -6.04 -12.17 -4.10
N GLY A 83 -6.66 -12.83 -5.07
CA GLY A 83 -5.96 -13.64 -6.05
C GLY A 83 -5.12 -12.82 -7.03
N THR A 84 -4.09 -13.44 -7.59
CA THR A 84 -3.14 -12.82 -8.54
C THR A 84 -3.82 -12.13 -9.72
N ASP A 85 -4.84 -12.78 -10.30
CA ASP A 85 -5.57 -12.21 -11.46
C ASP A 85 -6.25 -10.88 -11.13
N LYS A 86 -6.75 -10.71 -9.89
CA LYS A 86 -7.38 -9.47 -9.48
C LYS A 86 -6.36 -8.33 -9.40
N PHE A 87 -5.13 -8.60 -8.96
CA PHE A 87 -4.04 -7.63 -8.99
C PHE A 87 -3.65 -7.27 -10.43
N LEU A 88 -3.51 -8.25 -11.32
CA LEU A 88 -3.19 -8.02 -12.73
C LEU A 88 -4.27 -7.19 -13.42
N ASN A 89 -5.53 -7.53 -13.24
CA ASN A 89 -6.65 -6.77 -13.82
C ASN A 89 -6.71 -5.33 -13.29
N ALA A 90 -6.39 -5.13 -12.01
CA ALA A 90 -6.32 -3.79 -11.44
C ALA A 90 -5.18 -2.95 -12.04
N LEU A 91 -4.03 -3.56 -12.32
CA LEU A 91 -2.91 -2.90 -13.02
C LEU A 91 -3.26 -2.60 -14.48
N ASP A 92 -3.91 -3.52 -15.20
CA ASP A 92 -4.39 -3.28 -16.58
C ASP A 92 -5.32 -2.06 -16.66
N ALA A 93 -6.21 -1.92 -15.67
CA ALA A 93 -7.13 -0.80 -15.57
C ALA A 93 -6.49 0.52 -15.08
N ASN A 94 -5.28 0.45 -14.50
CA ASN A 94 -4.59 1.58 -13.90
C ASN A 94 -3.11 1.61 -14.27
N PRO A 95 -2.76 1.88 -15.52
CA PRO A 95 -1.37 1.93 -15.98
C PRO A 95 -0.54 2.92 -15.16
N GLY A 96 0.67 2.50 -14.78
CA GLY A 96 1.58 3.32 -13.98
C GLY A 96 1.28 3.36 -12.47
N ALA A 97 0.29 2.60 -11.99
CA ALA A 97 0.04 2.46 -10.56
C ALA A 97 1.17 1.70 -9.86
N VAL A 98 1.48 2.13 -8.65
CA VAL A 98 2.32 1.35 -7.73
C VAL A 98 1.45 0.32 -7.03
N ILE A 99 1.98 -0.88 -6.79
CA ILE A 99 1.22 -1.95 -6.16
C ILE A 99 1.79 -2.29 -4.78
N GLY A 100 0.92 -2.51 -3.81
CA GLY A 100 1.25 -2.95 -2.46
C GLY A 100 0.63 -4.32 -2.16
N LEU A 101 1.45 -5.26 -1.72
CA LEU A 101 1.04 -6.59 -1.31
C LEU A 101 1.25 -6.77 0.19
N SER A 102 0.23 -7.28 0.89
CA SER A 102 0.28 -7.55 2.32
C SER A 102 0.12 -9.05 2.59
N ALA A 103 0.94 -9.58 3.51
CA ALA A 103 0.77 -10.93 4.05
C ALA A 103 1.13 -10.94 5.55
N LEU A 104 0.32 -11.57 6.39
CA LEU A 104 0.60 -11.70 7.82
C LEU A 104 1.00 -13.12 8.22
N LEU A 105 0.73 -14.12 7.40
CA LEU A 105 1.05 -15.51 7.67
C LEU A 105 2.23 -15.98 6.81
N THR A 106 3.13 -16.75 7.39
CA THR A 106 4.24 -17.36 6.63
C THR A 106 3.74 -18.27 5.50
N THR A 107 2.58 -18.92 5.71
CA THR A 107 1.94 -19.77 4.70
C THR A 107 1.43 -18.98 3.50
N THR A 108 1.08 -17.71 3.66
CA THR A 108 0.58 -16.85 2.57
C THR A 108 1.69 -16.09 1.83
N MET A 109 2.93 -16.14 2.34
CA MET A 109 4.08 -15.55 1.66
C MET A 109 4.36 -16.18 0.29
N GLU A 110 4.08 -17.47 0.09
CA GLU A 110 4.25 -18.11 -1.22
C GLU A 110 3.26 -17.53 -2.25
N ASN A 111 2.03 -17.20 -1.86
CA ASN A 111 1.07 -16.49 -2.72
C ASN A 111 1.56 -15.07 -3.05
N MET A 112 2.21 -14.38 -2.10
CA MET A 112 2.85 -13.09 -2.37
C MET A 112 3.95 -13.21 -3.43
N LYS A 113 4.84 -14.19 -3.30
CA LYS A 113 5.91 -14.46 -4.27
C LYS A 113 5.35 -14.78 -5.66
N HIS A 114 4.33 -15.65 -5.74
CA HIS A 114 3.65 -15.97 -7.00
C HIS A 114 3.06 -14.71 -7.65
N THR A 115 2.39 -13.88 -6.85
CA THR A 115 1.79 -12.63 -7.34
C THR A 115 2.85 -11.65 -7.84
N VAL A 116 3.96 -11.48 -7.13
CA VAL A 116 5.10 -10.64 -7.57
C VAL A 116 5.65 -11.14 -8.90
N SER A 117 5.90 -12.47 -9.04
CA SER A 117 6.39 -13.07 -10.28
C SER A 117 5.46 -12.79 -11.46
N ALA A 118 4.17 -13.02 -11.30
CA ALA A 118 3.18 -12.79 -12.35
C ALA A 118 3.06 -11.31 -12.75
N ILE A 119 3.16 -10.40 -11.78
CA ILE A 119 3.17 -8.96 -12.07
C ILE A 119 4.42 -8.59 -12.84
N LYS A 120 5.61 -9.03 -12.42
CA LYS A 120 6.87 -8.72 -13.13
C LYS A 120 6.92 -9.31 -14.54
N GLU A 121 6.29 -10.45 -14.77
CA GLU A 121 6.18 -11.05 -16.10
C GLU A 121 5.31 -10.22 -17.05
N LYS A 122 4.16 -9.76 -16.58
CA LYS A 122 3.18 -9.04 -17.42
C LYS A 122 3.40 -7.51 -17.42
N HIS A 123 3.88 -6.96 -16.32
CA HIS A 123 4.07 -5.53 -16.06
C HIS A 123 5.46 -5.27 -15.46
N SER A 124 6.53 -5.53 -16.24
CA SER A 124 7.94 -5.47 -15.78
C SER A 124 8.32 -4.16 -15.10
N ASP A 125 7.74 -3.05 -15.54
CA ASP A 125 8.06 -1.70 -15.03
C ASP A 125 7.28 -1.32 -13.77
N SER A 126 6.26 -2.13 -13.38
CA SER A 126 5.46 -1.87 -12.19
C SER A 126 6.31 -1.89 -10.92
N LYS A 127 6.11 -0.90 -10.06
CA LYS A 127 6.76 -0.84 -8.75
C LYS A 127 5.93 -1.61 -7.73
N ILE A 128 6.56 -2.60 -7.10
CA ILE A 128 5.94 -3.51 -6.13
C ILE A 128 6.51 -3.26 -4.74
N LEU A 129 5.62 -2.88 -3.84
CA LEU A 129 5.90 -2.73 -2.42
C LEU A 129 5.31 -3.93 -1.66
N VAL A 130 6.08 -4.52 -0.77
CA VAL A 130 5.64 -5.64 0.06
C VAL A 130 5.75 -5.31 1.55
N GLY A 131 4.83 -5.84 2.34
CA GLY A 131 4.82 -5.66 3.79
C GLY A 131 3.98 -6.72 4.51
N GLY A 132 4.10 -6.69 5.83
CA GLY A 132 3.45 -7.62 6.76
C GLY A 132 4.45 -8.20 7.76
N ALA A 133 3.97 -8.69 8.90
CA ALA A 133 4.83 -9.07 10.01
C ALA A 133 5.92 -10.12 9.69
N PRO A 134 5.67 -11.15 8.88
CA PRO A 134 6.70 -12.13 8.52
C PRO A 134 7.59 -11.69 7.34
N VAL A 135 7.23 -10.58 6.67
CA VAL A 135 7.97 -10.09 5.49
C VAL A 135 9.23 -9.35 5.94
N THR A 136 10.34 -9.61 5.26
CA THR A 136 11.65 -8.98 5.54
C THR A 136 12.24 -8.39 4.26
N MET A 137 13.24 -7.53 4.41
CA MET A 137 13.98 -6.99 3.27
C MET A 137 14.63 -8.10 2.42
N GLU A 138 15.19 -9.12 3.08
CA GLU A 138 15.78 -10.29 2.40
C GLU A 138 14.72 -11.03 1.56
N TYR A 139 13.53 -11.24 2.14
CA TYR A 139 12.44 -11.88 1.41
C TYR A 139 11.98 -11.02 0.22
N CYS A 140 11.84 -9.72 0.41
CA CYS A 140 11.50 -8.76 -0.66
C CYS A 140 12.46 -8.90 -1.86
N GLN A 141 13.77 -8.90 -1.59
CA GLN A 141 14.81 -9.06 -2.62
C GLN A 141 14.71 -10.44 -3.30
N LYS A 142 14.54 -11.51 -2.51
CA LYS A 142 14.43 -12.88 -3.01
C LYS A 142 13.27 -13.09 -3.98
N ILE A 143 12.13 -12.42 -3.76
CA ILE A 143 10.94 -12.55 -4.61
C ILE A 143 10.91 -11.54 -5.77
N GLY A 144 11.88 -10.62 -5.85
CA GLY A 144 11.99 -9.62 -6.91
C GLY A 144 11.04 -8.43 -6.75
N ALA A 145 10.56 -8.15 -5.53
CA ALA A 145 9.80 -6.92 -5.24
C ALA A 145 10.75 -5.72 -5.12
N ASP A 146 10.25 -4.51 -5.39
CA ASP A 146 11.09 -3.30 -5.45
C ASP A 146 11.34 -2.67 -4.08
N PHE A 147 10.40 -2.84 -3.13
CA PHE A 147 10.51 -2.20 -1.83
C PHE A 147 9.81 -3.02 -0.72
N TYR A 148 10.47 -3.09 0.43
CA TYR A 148 9.90 -3.60 1.68
C TYR A 148 9.63 -2.44 2.63
N SER A 149 8.43 -2.38 3.18
CA SER A 149 8.07 -1.41 4.21
C SER A 149 7.85 -2.10 5.55
N PRO A 150 8.68 -1.83 6.57
CA PRO A 150 8.48 -2.37 7.91
C PRO A 150 7.31 -1.69 8.65
N ASP A 151 6.95 -0.49 8.22
CA ASP A 151 5.88 0.31 8.81
C ASP A 151 5.18 1.19 7.76
N PRO A 152 4.00 1.74 8.08
CA PRO A 152 3.24 2.57 7.14
C PRO A 152 3.97 3.83 6.68
N GLN A 153 4.83 4.42 7.49
CA GLN A 153 5.57 5.62 7.12
C GLN A 153 6.63 5.34 6.07
N GLY A 154 7.29 4.18 6.15
CA GLY A 154 8.23 3.71 5.13
C GLY A 154 7.59 3.65 3.74
N ALA A 155 6.36 3.12 3.64
CA ALA A 155 5.60 3.08 2.40
C ALA A 155 5.34 4.49 1.84
N VAL A 156 4.92 5.43 2.68
CA VAL A 156 4.69 6.83 2.29
C VAL A 156 5.97 7.50 1.79
N ASN A 157 7.09 7.27 2.48
CA ASN A 157 8.38 7.84 2.11
C ASN A 157 8.86 7.30 0.75
N TYR A 158 8.69 6.00 0.52
CA TYR A 158 9.02 5.39 -0.77
C TYR A 158 8.21 6.00 -1.92
N LEU A 159 6.88 6.06 -1.78
CA LEU A 159 6.02 6.65 -2.80
C LEU A 159 6.34 8.14 -3.04
N LYS A 160 6.69 8.88 -2.00
CA LYS A 160 7.11 10.28 -2.14
C LYS A 160 8.38 10.41 -2.98
N ALA A 161 9.35 9.52 -2.78
CA ALA A 161 10.60 9.52 -3.55
C ALA A 161 10.40 9.17 -5.03
N LEU A 162 9.33 8.42 -5.39
CA LEU A 162 9.03 8.10 -6.79
C LEU A 162 8.49 9.28 -7.60
N VAL A 163 7.96 10.32 -6.95
CA VAL A 163 7.30 11.48 -7.60
C VAL A 163 8.01 12.81 -7.33
N SER A 164 9.18 12.76 -6.68
CA SER A 164 10.08 13.90 -6.47
C SER A 164 11.06 13.97 -7.60
#